data_617812ef75b9cac11bb8ff23652773d8
#
_entry.id   617812ef75b9cac11bb8ff23652773d8
#
_cell.length_a   1.000
_cell.length_b   1.000
_cell.length_c   1.000
_cell.angle_alpha   90.00
_cell.angle_beta   90.00
_cell.angle_gamma   90.00
#
_symmetry.space_group_name_H-M   'P 1'
#
loop_
_entity.id
_entity.type
_entity.pdbx_description
1 polymer ?
#
loop_
_entity_poly.entity_id
_entity_poly.type
_entity_poly.pdbx_seq_one_letter_code
_entity_poly.pdbx_strand_id
1 'polypeptide(L)'
;CPDYTKDFGAKVFKISRDEAGVRMTHLKVTGGSLKIRDSLSPDSEEKINQIRLYSGSKFEALKEAEPGMVVAVTGISDTRPGQVFGTASESALPLLEPVLTYRILLPFGTDSHTMLKNMRMLEEEDPQLHIVWNEALGEIQAQVMGDVQMEILKSQVQERFGVEIGFGEGNIVYKETIAKT
;
A
#
# COMPACT_ATOMS: atom_id res chain seq x y z
N CYS A 1 14.22 10.61 -25.24
CA CYS A 1 12.99 9.89 -24.92
C CYS A 1 13.39 8.60 -24.26
N PRO A 2 12.78 8.20 -23.15
CA PRO A 2 13.00 6.87 -22.59
C PRO A 2 12.49 5.84 -23.60
N ASP A 3 13.35 4.87 -23.96
CA ASP A 3 12.96 3.76 -24.83
C ASP A 3 12.05 2.81 -24.00
N TYR A 4 10.76 2.92 -24.21
CA TYR A 4 9.80 2.00 -23.63
C TYR A 4 9.80 0.68 -24.38
N THR A 5 9.83 -0.44 -23.64
CA THR A 5 9.73 -1.77 -24.23
C THR A 5 8.36 -1.99 -24.86
N LYS A 6 8.28 -2.84 -25.90
CA LYS A 6 6.99 -3.22 -26.51
C LYS A 6 6.16 -4.14 -25.59
N ASP A 7 6.85 -4.85 -24.71
CA ASP A 7 6.21 -5.74 -23.76
C ASP A 7 5.69 -4.97 -22.56
N PHE A 8 4.56 -5.42 -22.01
CA PHE A 8 3.93 -4.78 -20.86
C PHE A 8 4.86 -4.72 -19.66
N GLY A 9 4.89 -3.58 -19.01
CA GLY A 9 5.57 -3.36 -17.77
C GLY A 9 4.90 -2.26 -16.97
N ALA A 10 4.79 -2.44 -15.66
CA ALA A 10 4.23 -1.45 -14.75
C ALA A 10 4.87 -1.52 -13.37
N LYS A 11 4.95 -0.38 -12.69
CA LYS A 11 5.41 -0.27 -11.31
C LYS A 11 4.36 0.40 -10.44
N VAL A 12 3.96 -0.28 -9.39
CA VAL A 12 3.04 0.24 -8.38
C VAL A 12 3.81 1.13 -7.40
N PHE A 13 3.30 2.31 -7.11
CA PHE A 13 3.95 3.22 -6.17
C PHE A 13 3.05 3.64 -5.00
N LYS A 14 1.73 3.49 -5.15
CA LYS A 14 0.79 3.88 -4.10
C LYS A 14 -0.49 3.05 -4.18
N ILE A 15 -1.08 2.77 -3.02
CA ILE A 15 -2.46 2.28 -2.88
C ILE A 15 -3.27 3.37 -2.18
N SER A 16 -4.47 3.63 -2.65
CA SER A 16 -5.41 4.55 -2.00
C SER A 16 -6.85 4.03 -2.11
N ARG A 17 -7.77 4.72 -1.47
CA ARG A 17 -9.21 4.50 -1.61
C ARG A 17 -9.89 5.81 -1.97
N ASP A 18 -10.89 5.74 -2.82
CA ASP A 18 -11.72 6.90 -3.13
C ASP A 18 -12.78 7.16 -2.04
N GLU A 19 -13.55 8.22 -2.20
CA GLU A 19 -14.62 8.60 -1.25
C GLU A 19 -15.68 7.51 -1.05
N ALA A 20 -15.85 6.64 -2.05
CA ALA A 20 -16.74 5.48 -1.99
C ALA A 20 -16.07 4.25 -1.36
N GLY A 21 -14.81 4.33 -0.94
CA GLY A 21 -14.03 3.22 -0.38
C GLY A 21 -13.46 2.26 -1.41
N VAL A 22 -13.53 2.58 -2.69
CA VAL A 22 -13.00 1.74 -3.78
C VAL A 22 -11.48 1.78 -3.75
N ARG A 23 -10.86 0.60 -3.68
CA ARG A 23 -9.41 0.44 -3.68
C ARG A 23 -8.84 0.80 -5.05
N MET A 24 -7.84 1.64 -5.06
CA MET A 24 -7.13 2.09 -6.24
C MET A 24 -5.65 1.75 -6.15
N THR A 25 -5.13 1.13 -7.20
CA THR A 25 -3.71 0.87 -7.36
C THR A 25 -3.12 1.93 -8.29
N HIS A 26 -2.26 2.79 -7.76
CA HIS A 26 -1.56 3.80 -8.55
C HIS A 26 -0.29 3.18 -9.10
N LEU A 27 -0.15 3.21 -10.40
CA LEU A 27 0.98 2.62 -11.10
C LEU A 27 1.48 3.51 -12.25
N LYS A 28 2.74 3.34 -12.60
CA LYS A 28 3.34 3.90 -13.80
C LYS A 28 3.49 2.78 -14.83
N VAL A 29 2.97 2.98 -16.03
CA VAL A 29 3.20 2.08 -17.16
C VAL A 29 4.61 2.32 -17.68
N THR A 30 5.44 1.28 -17.69
CA THR A 30 6.86 1.35 -18.08
C THR A 30 7.15 0.70 -19.43
N GLY A 31 6.19 -0.02 -19.98
CA GLY A 31 6.28 -0.66 -21.30
C GLY A 31 4.93 -1.17 -21.77
N GLY A 32 4.79 -1.39 -23.06
CA GLY A 32 3.52 -1.82 -23.65
C GLY A 32 2.36 -0.87 -23.40
N SER A 33 1.17 -1.37 -23.29
CA SER A 33 -0.02 -0.59 -22.90
C SER A 33 -0.88 -1.41 -21.94
N LEU A 34 -1.70 -0.74 -21.17
CA LEU A 34 -2.60 -1.33 -20.21
C LEU A 34 -4.04 -0.97 -20.53
N LYS A 35 -4.91 -1.97 -20.69
CA LYS A 35 -6.31 -1.79 -21.08
C LYS A 35 -7.27 -2.22 -19.98
N ILE A 36 -8.49 -1.70 -20.06
CA ILE A 36 -9.60 -2.21 -19.24
C ILE A 36 -9.80 -3.69 -19.53
N ARG A 37 -10.01 -4.48 -18.48
CA ARG A 37 -10.11 -5.94 -18.47
C ARG A 37 -8.81 -6.70 -18.65
N ASP A 38 -7.66 -6.03 -18.79
CA ASP A 38 -6.37 -6.68 -18.67
C ASP A 38 -6.11 -7.11 -17.23
N SER A 39 -5.27 -8.12 -17.07
CA SER A 39 -4.68 -8.51 -15.78
C SER A 39 -3.29 -7.91 -15.67
N LEU A 40 -2.85 -7.53 -14.48
CA LEU A 40 -1.48 -7.03 -14.25
C LEU A 40 -0.44 -8.17 -14.31
N SER A 41 -0.86 -9.40 -14.00
CA SER A 41 -0.03 -10.59 -14.07
C SER A 41 -0.75 -11.70 -14.82
N PRO A 42 -0.04 -12.54 -15.59
CA PRO A 42 -0.63 -13.71 -16.25
C PRO A 42 -1.28 -14.71 -15.28
N ASP A 43 -0.78 -14.75 -14.06
CA ASP A 43 -1.25 -15.67 -13.01
C ASP A 43 -2.44 -15.12 -12.20
N SER A 44 -2.83 -13.87 -12.45
CA SER A 44 -3.93 -13.22 -11.74
C SER A 44 -5.25 -13.37 -12.48
N GLU A 45 -6.28 -13.81 -11.79
CA GLU A 45 -7.65 -13.83 -12.28
C GLU A 45 -8.32 -12.46 -12.20
N GLU A 46 -7.75 -11.55 -11.42
CA GLU A 46 -8.27 -10.19 -11.24
C GLU A 46 -8.07 -9.34 -12.49
N LYS A 47 -9.09 -8.58 -12.83
CA LYS A 47 -9.10 -7.73 -14.02
C LYS A 47 -9.35 -6.28 -13.67
N ILE A 48 -8.70 -5.40 -14.42
CA ILE A 48 -8.89 -3.97 -14.31
C ILE A 48 -10.32 -3.60 -14.71
N ASN A 49 -11.04 -2.98 -13.79
CA ASN A 49 -12.38 -2.48 -14.03
C ASN A 49 -12.37 -1.09 -14.65
N GLN A 50 -11.49 -0.22 -14.15
CA GLN A 50 -11.40 1.16 -14.60
C GLN A 50 -9.95 1.65 -14.54
N ILE A 51 -9.57 2.48 -15.49
CA ILE A 51 -8.29 3.21 -15.51
C ILE A 51 -8.62 4.69 -15.36
N ARG A 52 -8.05 5.35 -14.36
CA ARG A 52 -8.26 6.76 -14.05
C ARG A 52 -6.96 7.55 -14.20
N LEU A 53 -6.97 8.58 -15.01
CA LEU A 53 -5.89 9.57 -15.09
C LEU A 53 -6.28 10.77 -14.22
N TYR A 54 -5.50 11.02 -13.18
CA TYR A 54 -5.75 12.12 -12.26
C TYR A 54 -5.06 13.40 -12.68
N SER A 55 -5.79 14.52 -12.58
CA SER A 55 -5.25 15.87 -12.69
C SER A 55 -5.76 16.69 -11.49
N GLY A 56 -4.94 16.76 -10.45
CA GLY A 56 -5.37 17.27 -9.16
C GLY A 56 -6.45 16.39 -8.50
N SER A 57 -7.58 16.96 -8.13
CA SER A 57 -8.72 16.24 -7.53
C SER A 57 -9.66 15.59 -8.54
N LYS A 58 -9.51 15.92 -9.82
CA LYS A 58 -10.36 15.39 -10.90
C LYS A 58 -9.66 14.25 -11.62
N PHE A 59 -10.42 13.32 -12.15
CA PHE A 59 -9.91 12.26 -12.98
C PHE A 59 -10.69 12.10 -14.28
N GLU A 60 -9.98 11.59 -15.29
CA GLU A 60 -10.55 11.16 -16.55
C GLU A 60 -10.45 9.63 -16.63
N ALA A 61 -11.54 8.99 -17.03
CA ALA A 61 -11.56 7.54 -17.25
C ALA A 61 -10.98 7.23 -18.64
N LEU A 62 -9.92 6.42 -18.65
CA LEU A 62 -9.27 5.97 -19.88
C LEU A 62 -9.67 4.54 -20.22
N LYS A 63 -9.67 4.21 -21.49
CA LYS A 63 -9.81 2.82 -21.99
C LYS A 63 -8.47 2.10 -22.03
N GLU A 64 -7.40 2.84 -22.23
CA GLU A 64 -6.05 2.36 -22.37
C GLU A 64 -5.06 3.38 -21.78
N ALA A 65 -4.04 2.90 -21.09
CA ALA A 65 -2.93 3.71 -20.60
C ALA A 65 -1.66 3.37 -21.40
N GLU A 66 -0.98 4.39 -21.92
CA GLU A 66 0.23 4.28 -22.69
C GLU A 66 1.49 4.26 -21.81
N PRO A 67 2.62 3.77 -22.31
CA PRO A 67 3.91 3.81 -21.61
C PRO A 67 4.29 5.24 -21.20
N GLY A 68 4.75 5.38 -19.97
CA GLY A 68 5.06 6.66 -19.34
C GLY A 68 3.92 7.29 -18.54
N MET A 69 2.70 6.86 -18.76
CA MET A 69 1.55 7.37 -17.99
C MET A 69 1.55 6.87 -16.56
N VAL A 70 1.11 7.73 -15.67
CA VAL A 70 0.82 7.43 -14.27
C VAL A 70 -0.68 7.42 -14.10
N VAL A 71 -1.24 6.27 -13.77
CA VAL A 71 -2.68 6.06 -13.68
C VAL A 71 -3.07 5.33 -12.40
N ALA A 72 -4.32 5.45 -12.01
CA ALA A 72 -4.91 4.64 -10.96
C ALA A 72 -5.86 3.60 -11.57
N VAL A 73 -5.71 2.35 -11.20
CA VAL A 73 -6.58 1.25 -11.66
C VAL A 73 -7.41 0.71 -10.52
N THR A 74 -8.63 0.28 -10.84
CA THR A 74 -9.55 -0.38 -9.91
C THR A 74 -9.81 -1.82 -10.32
N GLY A 75 -10.29 -2.64 -9.40
CA GLY A 75 -10.60 -4.05 -9.65
C GLY A 75 -9.49 -5.03 -9.30
N ILE A 76 -8.36 -4.53 -8.80
CA ILE A 76 -7.21 -5.33 -8.38
C ILE A 76 -7.05 -5.18 -6.86
N SER A 77 -6.98 -6.30 -6.15
CA SER A 77 -6.84 -6.34 -4.68
C SER A 77 -5.46 -6.77 -4.21
N ASP A 78 -4.75 -7.59 -5.00
CA ASP A 78 -3.46 -8.16 -4.64
C ASP A 78 -2.28 -7.36 -5.21
N THR A 79 -2.21 -6.08 -4.85
CA THR A 79 -1.11 -5.19 -5.22
C THR A 79 -0.53 -4.49 -4.01
N ARG A 80 0.77 -4.17 -4.06
CA ARG A 80 1.51 -3.47 -2.99
C ARG A 80 2.36 -2.35 -3.58
N PRO A 81 2.59 -1.27 -2.84
CA PRO A 81 3.55 -0.25 -3.23
C PRO A 81 4.95 -0.87 -3.43
N GLY A 82 5.61 -0.49 -4.53
CA GLY A 82 6.91 -1.04 -4.92
C GLY A 82 6.86 -2.30 -5.79
N GLN A 83 5.72 -2.94 -5.91
CA GLN A 83 5.55 -4.13 -6.75
C GLN A 83 5.72 -3.77 -8.23
N VAL A 84 6.36 -4.66 -8.97
CA VAL A 84 6.60 -4.53 -10.42
C VAL A 84 5.92 -5.66 -11.19
N PHE A 85 5.47 -5.34 -12.39
CA PHE A 85 4.83 -6.28 -13.30
C PHE A 85 5.49 -6.26 -14.67
N GLY A 86 5.52 -7.39 -15.34
CA GLY A 86 6.05 -7.55 -16.68
C GLY A 86 7.52 -7.23 -16.77
N THR A 87 7.91 -6.37 -17.71
CA THR A 87 9.31 -5.99 -17.97
C THR A 87 9.85 -4.90 -17.06
N ALA A 88 9.06 -4.40 -16.13
CA ALA A 88 9.54 -3.40 -15.17
C ALA A 88 10.61 -4.00 -14.24
N SER A 89 11.72 -3.31 -14.08
CA SER A 89 12.77 -3.74 -13.16
C SER A 89 12.46 -3.32 -11.73
N GLU A 90 12.69 -4.22 -10.79
CA GLU A 90 12.72 -3.87 -9.37
C GLU A 90 13.86 -2.88 -9.15
N SER A 91 13.50 -1.64 -8.83
CA SER A 91 14.49 -0.71 -8.31
C SER A 91 14.34 -0.69 -6.82
N ALA A 92 15.34 -1.25 -6.16
CA ALA A 92 15.74 -0.85 -4.85
C ALA A 92 15.92 -1.94 -3.81
N LEU A 93 17.02 -1.85 -3.37
CA LEU A 93 17.61 -2.27 -2.12
C LEU A 93 16.68 -1.98 -0.95
N PRO A 94 16.31 -2.96 -0.14
CA PRO A 94 15.76 -2.68 1.18
C PRO A 94 16.88 -2.02 1.99
N LEU A 95 16.75 -0.73 2.22
CA LEU A 95 17.50 -0.08 3.27
C LEU A 95 17.07 -0.73 4.59
N LEU A 96 18.03 -1.22 5.35
CA LEU A 96 17.83 -1.63 6.74
C LEU A 96 17.58 -0.37 7.56
N GLU A 97 16.33 0.01 7.69
CA GLU A 97 15.94 1.10 8.56
C GLU A 97 15.55 0.56 9.93
N PRO A 98 15.99 1.19 11.01
CA PRO A 98 15.56 0.80 12.35
C PRO A 98 14.06 0.98 12.47
N VAL A 99 13.37 -0.07 12.90
CA VAL A 99 11.92 -0.08 13.05
C VAL A 99 11.61 -0.03 14.55
N LEU A 100 10.81 0.96 14.93
CA LEU A 100 10.26 1.06 16.28
C LEU A 100 8.94 0.30 16.33
N THR A 101 8.81 -0.62 17.26
CA THR A 101 7.57 -1.38 17.47
C THR A 101 6.82 -0.82 18.67
N TYR A 102 5.62 -0.32 18.45
CA TYR A 102 4.74 0.19 19.50
C TYR A 102 3.50 -0.68 19.64
N ARG A 103 3.08 -0.89 20.89
CA ARG A 103 1.79 -1.49 21.18
C ARG A 103 0.70 -0.46 20.98
N ILE A 104 -0.37 -0.82 20.28
CA ILE A 104 -1.52 0.05 20.08
C ILE A 104 -2.50 -0.16 21.24
N LEU A 105 -2.82 0.92 21.94
CA LEU A 105 -3.78 0.94 23.03
C LEU A 105 -5.14 1.35 22.48
N LEU A 106 -6.11 0.44 22.56
CA LEU A 106 -7.48 0.69 22.12
C LEU A 106 -8.34 1.17 23.28
N PRO A 107 -9.32 2.09 23.04
CA PRO A 107 -10.30 2.47 24.06
C PRO A 107 -11.14 1.27 24.49
N PHE A 108 -11.66 1.34 25.72
CA PHE A 108 -12.54 0.32 26.25
C PHE A 108 -13.78 0.12 25.35
N GLY A 109 -14.12 -1.13 25.07
CA GLY A 109 -15.26 -1.49 24.21
C GLY A 109 -14.96 -1.51 22.71
N THR A 110 -13.71 -1.24 22.29
CA THR A 110 -13.31 -1.37 20.90
C THR A 110 -12.96 -2.82 20.58
N ASP A 111 -13.56 -3.37 19.52
CA ASP A 111 -13.24 -4.72 19.05
C ASP A 111 -11.88 -4.75 18.35
N SER A 112 -10.96 -5.52 18.93
CA SER A 112 -9.57 -5.62 18.41
C SER A 112 -9.50 -6.20 17.00
N HIS A 113 -10.36 -7.15 16.65
CA HIS A 113 -10.35 -7.76 15.31
C HIS A 113 -10.84 -6.80 14.23
N THR A 114 -11.89 -6.05 14.52
CA THR A 114 -12.39 -5.01 13.61
C THR A 114 -11.33 -3.92 13.43
N MET A 115 -10.68 -3.50 14.51
CA MET A 115 -9.64 -2.49 14.45
C MET A 115 -8.39 -3.00 13.71
N LEU A 116 -8.01 -4.26 13.90
CA LEU A 116 -6.92 -4.88 13.14
C LEU A 116 -7.19 -4.84 11.63
N LYS A 117 -8.41 -5.18 11.22
CA LYS A 117 -8.82 -5.10 9.82
C LYS A 117 -8.72 -3.67 9.27
N ASN A 118 -9.18 -2.70 10.05
CA ASN A 118 -9.11 -1.29 9.67
C ASN A 118 -7.66 -0.79 9.56
N MET A 119 -6.80 -1.18 10.48
CA MET A 119 -5.38 -0.81 10.44
C MET A 119 -4.63 -1.47 9.29
N ARG A 120 -4.99 -2.69 8.90
CA ARG A 120 -4.42 -3.32 7.72
C ARG A 120 -4.79 -2.59 6.42
N MET A 121 -5.95 -1.94 6.36
CA MET A 121 -6.28 -1.05 5.24
C MET A 121 -5.35 0.16 5.17
N LEU A 122 -4.96 0.73 6.31
CA LEU A 122 -3.98 1.82 6.37
C LEU A 122 -2.57 1.34 6.01
N GLU A 123 -2.19 0.13 6.41
CA GLU A 123 -0.93 -0.50 6.03
C GLU A 123 -0.80 -0.66 4.51
N GLU A 124 -1.88 -1.01 3.81
CA GLU A 124 -1.88 -1.09 2.35
C GLU A 124 -1.58 0.27 1.68
N GLU A 125 -2.00 1.36 2.29
CA GLU A 125 -1.81 2.72 1.76
C GLU A 125 -0.45 3.31 2.10
N ASP A 126 0.16 2.88 3.21
CA ASP A 126 1.46 3.36 3.69
C ASP A 126 2.49 2.22 3.70
N PRO A 127 3.46 2.22 2.77
CA PRO A 127 4.49 1.17 2.70
C PRO A 127 5.45 1.17 3.88
N GLN A 128 5.48 2.22 4.68
CA GLN A 128 6.36 2.36 5.86
C GLN A 128 5.68 1.88 7.14
N LEU A 129 4.38 1.63 7.11
CA LEU A 129 3.61 1.12 8.25
C LEU A 129 3.47 -0.39 8.16
N HIS A 130 3.84 -1.09 9.23
CA HIS A 130 3.60 -2.52 9.38
C HIS A 130 2.75 -2.79 10.61
N ILE A 131 1.63 -3.48 10.43
CA ILE A 131 0.73 -3.89 11.50
C ILE A 131 0.96 -5.37 11.80
N VAL A 132 1.21 -5.67 13.06
CA VAL A 132 1.46 -7.03 13.56
C VAL A 132 0.41 -7.39 14.59
N TRP A 133 -0.20 -8.55 14.44
CA TRP A 133 -1.06 -9.13 15.45
C TRP A 133 -0.27 -10.07 16.36
N ASN A 134 -0.25 -9.78 17.64
CA ASN A 134 0.35 -10.65 18.64
C ASN A 134 -0.74 -11.53 19.26
N GLU A 135 -0.84 -12.77 18.81
CA GLU A 135 -1.85 -13.73 19.28
C GLU A 135 -1.70 -14.05 20.78
N ALA A 136 -0.47 -14.13 21.26
CA ALA A 136 -0.20 -14.49 22.64
C ALA A 136 -0.72 -13.46 23.64
N LEU A 137 -0.70 -12.18 23.24
CA LEU A 137 -1.14 -11.07 24.08
C LEU A 137 -2.51 -10.51 23.66
N GLY A 138 -3.04 -10.93 22.50
CA GLY A 138 -4.27 -10.36 21.94
C GLY A 138 -4.14 -8.88 21.59
N GLU A 139 -2.95 -8.44 21.18
CA GLU A 139 -2.63 -7.02 21.01
C GLU A 139 -2.23 -6.72 19.57
N ILE A 140 -2.56 -5.52 19.13
CA ILE A 140 -2.10 -4.97 17.86
C ILE A 140 -0.82 -4.19 18.11
N GLN A 141 0.20 -4.45 17.27
CA GLN A 141 1.46 -3.73 17.29
C GLN A 141 1.67 -3.01 15.96
N ALA A 142 2.21 -1.80 16.00
CA ALA A 142 2.61 -1.04 14.82
C ALA A 142 4.13 -0.93 14.78
N GLN A 143 4.70 -1.26 13.62
CA GLN A 143 6.12 -1.03 13.31
C GLN A 143 6.22 0.20 12.43
N VAL A 144 6.93 1.21 12.90
CA VAL A 144 7.09 2.51 12.25
C VAL A 144 8.55 2.94 12.27
N MET A 145 8.93 3.85 11.38
CA MET A 145 10.30 4.35 11.28
C MET A 145 10.60 5.51 12.22
N GLY A 146 9.57 6.17 12.75
CA GLY A 146 9.74 7.31 13.66
C GLY A 146 8.45 7.80 14.28
N ASP A 147 8.56 8.72 15.22
CA ASP A 147 7.44 9.25 16.01
C ASP A 147 6.41 10.00 15.16
N VAL A 148 6.85 10.65 14.08
CA VAL A 148 5.94 11.36 13.17
C VAL A 148 4.91 10.43 12.54
N GLN A 149 5.30 9.20 12.21
CA GLN A 149 4.38 8.20 11.65
C GLN A 149 3.33 7.74 12.65
N MET A 150 3.66 7.73 13.93
CA MET A 150 2.71 7.42 14.99
C MET A 150 1.61 8.48 15.08
N GLU A 151 1.97 9.75 15.04
CA GLU A 151 1.01 10.85 15.05
C GLU A 151 0.12 10.83 13.80
N ILE A 152 0.67 10.52 12.64
CA ILE A 152 -0.08 10.35 11.40
C ILE A 152 -1.05 9.18 11.52
N LEU A 153 -0.61 8.05 12.04
CA LEU A 153 -1.47 6.87 12.24
C LEU A 153 -2.63 7.18 13.20
N LYS A 154 -2.35 7.86 14.30
CA LYS A 154 -3.35 8.29 15.28
C LYS A 154 -4.41 9.19 14.63
N SER A 155 -3.98 10.19 13.86
CA SER A 155 -4.88 11.10 13.14
C SER A 155 -5.72 10.36 12.11
N GLN A 156 -5.14 9.46 11.33
CA GLN A 156 -5.85 8.69 10.31
C GLN A 156 -6.91 7.75 10.92
N VAL A 157 -6.58 7.10 12.03
CA VAL A 157 -7.53 6.22 12.73
C VAL A 157 -8.70 7.03 13.29
N GLN A 158 -8.43 8.19 13.85
CA GLN A 158 -9.47 9.07 14.37
C GLN A 158 -10.37 9.63 13.27
N GLU A 159 -9.80 10.09 12.16
CA GLU A 159 -10.55 10.65 11.03
C GLU A 159 -11.41 9.60 10.32
N ARG A 160 -10.88 8.41 10.08
CA ARG A 160 -11.56 7.37 9.29
C ARG A 160 -12.47 6.48 10.10
N PHE A 161 -12.10 6.17 11.34
CA PHE A 161 -12.80 5.18 12.16
C PHE A 161 -13.41 5.76 13.43
N GLY A 162 -13.15 7.04 13.73
CA GLY A 162 -13.67 7.72 14.91
C GLY A 162 -13.14 7.17 16.23
N VAL A 163 -11.99 6.48 16.22
CA VAL A 163 -11.36 5.86 17.38
C VAL A 163 -10.08 6.59 17.75
N GLU A 164 -9.97 6.98 19.02
CA GLU A 164 -8.75 7.57 19.55
C GLU A 164 -7.86 6.47 20.13
N ILE A 165 -6.77 6.14 19.40
CA ILE A 165 -5.78 5.16 19.84
C ILE A 165 -4.66 5.81 20.64
N GLY A 166 -4.05 5.03 21.55
CA GLY A 166 -2.81 5.38 22.22
C GLY A 166 -1.69 4.43 21.84
N PHE A 167 -0.46 4.74 22.26
CA PHE A 167 0.71 3.89 22.05
C PHE A 167 1.34 3.53 23.38
N GLY A 168 1.65 2.25 23.56
CA GLY A 168 2.46 1.75 24.68
C GLY A 168 3.95 1.83 24.35
N GLU A 169 4.80 1.50 25.33
CA GLU A 169 6.25 1.51 25.18
C GLU A 169 6.70 0.71 23.95
N GLY A 170 7.57 1.33 23.15
CA GLY A 170 8.12 0.76 21.94
C GLY A 170 9.46 0.06 22.22
N ASN A 171 9.66 -1.06 21.52
CA ASN A 171 10.95 -1.73 21.45
C ASN A 171 11.58 -1.50 20.08
N ILE A 172 12.89 -1.24 20.05
CA ILE A 172 13.65 -1.15 18.81
C ILE A 172 13.93 -2.57 18.34
N VAL A 173 13.41 -2.94 17.17
CA VAL A 173 13.71 -4.22 16.52
C VAL A 173 14.52 -3.94 15.26
N TYR A 174 15.73 -4.47 15.21
CA TYR A 174 16.53 -4.47 13.98
C TYR A 174 16.12 -5.66 13.13
N LYS A 175 15.66 -5.42 11.90
CA LYS A 175 15.49 -6.48 10.91
C LYS A 175 16.85 -6.82 10.31
N GLU A 176 17.41 -7.94 10.69
CA GLU A 176 18.56 -8.51 9.99
C GLU A 176 18.08 -9.21 8.72
N THR A 177 18.53 -8.72 7.57
CA THR A 177 18.36 -9.42 6.31
C THR A 177 19.57 -10.34 6.14
N ILE A 178 19.37 -11.64 6.30
CA ILE A 178 20.41 -12.62 5.99
C ILE A 178 20.58 -12.67 4.47
N ALA A 179 21.64 -12.09 3.97
CA ALA A 179 22.08 -12.34 2.61
C ALA A 179 22.56 -13.79 2.52
N LYS A 180 21.82 -14.64 1.83
CA LYS A 180 22.32 -15.97 1.45
C LYS A 180 23.46 -15.80 0.46
N THR A 181 24.64 -16.26 0.86
CA THR A 181 25.81 -16.49 0.00
C THR A 181 25.49 -17.58 -1.00
#